data_e906b00dd2c6009d6caa4a3e8ccfe009
#
_entry.id   e906b00dd2c6009d6caa4a3e8ccfe009
#
_cell.length_a   1.000
_cell.length_b   1.000
_cell.length_c   1.000
_cell.angle_alpha   90.00
_cell.angle_beta   90.00
_cell.angle_gamma   90.00
#
_symmetry.space_group_name_H-M   'P 1'
#
loop_
_entity.id
_entity.type
_entity.pdbx_description
1 polymer ?
#
loop_
_entity_poly.entity_id
_entity_poly.type
_entity_poly.pdbx_seq_one_letter_code
_entity_poly.pdbx_strand_id
1 'polypeptide(L)'
;MITKALLFRFESQTDEDTMDTFLEDLATEVSWEKATRAWFGIRYMRGEFGVYTCFDDDAGREAHLAGQANATLHAAEQRLMTAAPRATKIELLGAKMPKVLEGVTKGLVLRFKAKPGKEAEVAQMMRDCQPLVEKEAGTLAWFANQYDESHFGTFAVFADNGGRFSHLTGLIPRALGMTGLALLGGAPEVHMVDVMTGTARVAD
;
A
#
# COMPACT_ATOMS: atom_id res chain seq x y z
N MET A 1 -8.42 -2.59 14.98
CA MET A 1 -7.38 -3.38 14.22
C MET A 1 -7.63 -3.10 12.74
N ILE A 2 -6.60 -2.72 11.98
CA ILE A 2 -6.73 -2.42 10.55
C ILE A 2 -6.90 -3.72 9.77
N THR A 3 -7.99 -3.87 9.03
CA THR A 3 -8.32 -5.10 8.30
C THR A 3 -8.63 -4.87 6.83
N LYS A 4 -8.76 -3.62 6.39
CA LYS A 4 -9.14 -3.27 5.02
C LYS A 4 -8.19 -2.25 4.42
N ALA A 5 -7.99 -2.34 3.12
CA ALA A 5 -7.32 -1.29 2.35
C ALA A 5 -8.01 -1.06 1.00
N LEU A 6 -7.61 0.02 0.36
CA LEU A 6 -8.04 0.42 -0.97
C LEU A 6 -6.83 0.95 -1.71
N LEU A 7 -6.63 0.50 -2.94
CA LEU A 7 -5.60 1.00 -3.83
C LEU A 7 -6.25 1.56 -5.09
N PHE A 8 -6.02 2.83 -5.37
CA PHE A 8 -6.23 3.40 -6.69
C PHE A 8 -4.91 3.42 -7.46
N ARG A 9 -4.95 3.07 -8.74
CA ARG A 9 -3.83 3.26 -9.68
C ARG A 9 -4.32 4.02 -10.91
N PHE A 10 -3.50 4.93 -11.39
CA PHE A 10 -3.81 5.77 -12.54
C PHE A 10 -2.53 6.25 -13.24
N GLU A 11 -2.66 6.57 -14.52
CA GLU A 11 -1.61 7.20 -15.32
C GLU A 11 -1.89 8.69 -15.45
N SER A 12 -0.86 9.51 -15.22
CA SER A 12 -0.94 10.96 -15.33
C SER A 12 -0.79 11.39 -16.79
N GLN A 13 -1.57 12.41 -17.17
CA GLN A 13 -1.38 13.16 -18.43
C GLN A 13 -0.77 14.55 -18.20
N THR A 14 -0.31 14.85 -16.98
CA THR A 14 0.30 16.11 -16.59
C THR A 14 1.75 15.88 -16.09
N ASP A 15 2.46 16.99 -15.81
CA ASP A 15 3.79 16.92 -15.21
C ASP A 15 3.77 16.42 -13.76
N GLU A 16 4.95 16.03 -13.25
CA GLU A 16 5.10 15.47 -11.92
C GLU A 16 4.78 16.49 -10.82
N ASP A 17 5.18 17.75 -10.97
CA ASP A 17 4.96 18.80 -9.96
C ASP A 17 3.45 19.08 -9.76
N THR A 18 2.68 19.09 -10.86
CA THR A 18 1.22 19.21 -10.80
C THR A 18 0.58 18.02 -10.09
N MET A 19 1.08 16.80 -10.33
CA MET A 19 0.57 15.61 -9.68
C MET A 19 0.96 15.54 -8.21
N ASP A 20 2.18 15.96 -7.85
CA ASP A 20 2.64 16.03 -6.46
C ASP A 20 1.76 17.01 -5.65
N THR A 21 1.51 18.20 -6.18
CA THR A 21 0.61 19.18 -5.58
C THR A 21 -0.80 18.60 -5.40
N PHE A 22 -1.32 17.90 -6.41
CA PHE A 22 -2.64 17.26 -6.32
C PHE A 22 -2.70 16.18 -5.21
N LEU A 23 -1.65 15.37 -5.07
CA LEU A 23 -1.58 14.35 -4.01
C LEU A 23 -1.46 14.98 -2.62
N GLU A 24 -0.76 16.12 -2.47
CA GLU A 24 -0.68 16.88 -1.22
C GLU A 24 -2.05 17.47 -0.83
N ASP A 25 -2.80 18.01 -1.79
CA ASP A 25 -4.15 18.49 -1.57
C ASP A 25 -5.08 17.35 -1.11
N LEU A 26 -5.03 16.19 -1.77
CA LEU A 26 -5.78 14.99 -1.36
C LEU A 26 -5.38 14.53 0.05
N ALA A 27 -4.09 14.54 0.40
CA ALA A 27 -3.63 14.17 1.74
C ALA A 27 -4.25 15.10 2.80
N THR A 28 -4.38 16.39 2.48
CA THR A 28 -5.03 17.38 3.36
C THR A 28 -6.52 17.05 3.55
N GLU A 29 -7.25 16.76 2.48
CA GLU A 29 -8.67 16.36 2.59
C GLU A 29 -8.85 15.07 3.41
N VAL A 30 -8.03 14.04 3.13
CA VAL A 30 -8.05 12.76 3.87
C VAL A 30 -7.71 12.94 5.34
N SER A 31 -6.90 13.93 5.70
CA SER A 31 -6.57 14.21 7.10
C SER A 31 -7.78 14.52 7.97
N TRP A 32 -8.91 14.91 7.40
CA TRP A 32 -10.18 15.15 8.09
C TRP A 32 -11.06 13.90 8.20
N GLU A 33 -10.77 12.84 7.46
CA GLU A 33 -11.54 11.59 7.46
C GLU A 33 -11.23 10.75 8.70
N LYS A 34 -12.17 10.66 9.64
CA LYS A 34 -11.97 9.93 10.91
C LYS A 34 -11.77 8.42 10.72
N ALA A 35 -12.37 7.84 9.69
CA ALA A 35 -12.31 6.41 9.42
C ALA A 35 -11.03 5.98 8.69
N THR A 36 -10.30 6.92 8.07
CA THR A 36 -9.04 6.64 7.39
C THR A 36 -7.89 6.54 8.41
N ARG A 37 -7.23 5.38 8.45
CA ARG A 37 -6.15 5.06 9.40
C ARG A 37 -4.78 5.41 8.86
N ALA A 38 -4.54 5.20 7.58
CA ALA A 38 -3.36 5.63 6.86
C ALA A 38 -3.69 5.87 5.40
N TRP A 39 -2.98 6.81 4.80
CA TRP A 39 -3.10 7.16 3.40
C TRP A 39 -1.72 7.51 2.85
N PHE A 40 -1.40 7.02 1.64
CA PHE A 40 -0.12 7.22 0.98
C PHE A 40 -0.35 7.55 -0.50
N GLY A 41 0.09 8.73 -0.93
CA GLY A 41 0.28 9.06 -2.33
C GLY A 41 1.61 8.49 -2.81
N ILE A 42 1.58 7.63 -3.81
CA ILE A 42 2.77 6.89 -4.29
C ILE A 42 2.96 7.07 -5.78
N ARG A 43 4.23 7.09 -6.22
CA ARG A 43 4.66 7.07 -7.61
C ARG A 43 5.36 5.75 -7.91
N TYR A 44 4.80 4.97 -8.85
CA TYR A 44 5.37 3.69 -9.29
C TYR A 44 6.55 3.90 -10.23
N MET A 45 6.36 4.70 -11.25
CA MET A 45 7.36 5.14 -12.22
C MET A 45 6.91 6.46 -12.81
N ARG A 46 7.69 7.03 -13.71
CA ARG A 46 7.33 8.28 -14.38
C ARG A 46 5.96 8.17 -15.04
N GLY A 47 5.05 9.04 -14.62
CA GLY A 47 3.68 9.11 -15.13
C GLY A 47 2.71 8.10 -14.52
N GLU A 48 3.13 7.14 -13.69
CA GLU A 48 2.24 6.19 -13.02
C GLU A 48 2.19 6.42 -11.51
N PHE A 49 1.01 6.65 -11.00
CA PHE A 49 0.74 7.00 -9.61
C PHE A 49 -0.29 6.07 -8.96
N GLY A 50 -0.38 6.14 -7.67
CA GLY A 50 -1.42 5.45 -6.90
C GLY A 50 -1.66 6.10 -5.55
N VAL A 51 -2.79 5.71 -4.97
CA VAL A 51 -3.20 6.09 -3.63
C VAL A 51 -3.52 4.81 -2.86
N TYR A 52 -2.82 4.58 -1.76
CA TYR A 52 -3.04 3.43 -0.89
C TYR A 52 -3.61 3.89 0.44
N THR A 53 -4.80 3.40 0.80
CA THR A 53 -5.54 3.83 1.98
C THR A 53 -5.91 2.65 2.86
N CYS A 54 -5.84 2.79 4.18
CA CYS A 54 -6.15 1.74 5.16
C CYS A 54 -7.30 2.12 6.09
N PHE A 55 -8.07 1.11 6.49
CA PHE A 55 -9.27 1.24 7.33
C PHE A 55 -9.36 0.11 8.37
N ASP A 56 -10.08 0.34 9.46
CA ASP A 56 -10.33 -0.71 10.44
C ASP A 56 -11.30 -1.77 9.89
N ASP A 57 -12.30 -1.36 9.09
CA ASP A 57 -13.36 -2.22 8.58
C ASP A 57 -13.93 -1.75 7.22
N ASP A 58 -14.92 -2.48 6.72
CA ASP A 58 -15.63 -2.14 5.48
C ASP A 58 -16.41 -0.83 5.59
N ALA A 59 -16.97 -0.51 6.77
CA ALA A 59 -17.73 0.73 6.96
C ALA A 59 -16.82 1.95 6.77
N GLY A 60 -15.58 1.90 7.29
CA GLY A 60 -14.57 2.94 7.07
C GLY A 60 -14.17 3.07 5.61
N ARG A 61 -13.98 1.95 4.91
CA ARG A 61 -13.68 1.94 3.47
C ARG A 61 -14.81 2.54 2.63
N GLU A 62 -16.06 2.18 2.90
CA GLU A 62 -17.21 2.72 2.19
C GLU A 62 -17.44 4.20 2.51
N ALA A 63 -17.19 4.64 3.75
CA ALA A 63 -17.23 6.06 4.11
C ALA A 63 -16.19 6.89 3.33
N HIS A 64 -14.97 6.37 3.15
CA HIS A 64 -13.95 7.01 2.31
C HIS A 64 -14.38 7.08 0.84
N LEU A 65 -14.92 5.98 0.28
CA LEU A 65 -15.41 5.93 -1.09
C LEU A 65 -16.58 6.91 -1.34
N ALA A 66 -17.39 7.20 -0.33
CA ALA A 66 -18.44 8.20 -0.38
C ALA A 66 -17.98 9.62 0.02
N GLY A 67 -16.72 9.76 0.43
CA GLY A 67 -16.13 10.98 1.00
C GLY A 67 -15.65 11.99 -0.04
N GLN A 68 -15.26 13.19 0.48
CA GLN A 68 -14.81 14.31 -0.35
C GLN A 68 -13.52 13.99 -1.10
N ALA A 69 -12.53 13.38 -0.46
CA ALA A 69 -11.26 13.05 -1.10
C ALA A 69 -11.42 12.11 -2.31
N ASN A 70 -12.31 11.11 -2.22
CA ASN A 70 -12.64 10.25 -3.36
C ASN A 70 -13.38 11.03 -4.46
N ALA A 71 -14.30 11.93 -4.10
CA ALA A 71 -14.98 12.79 -5.07
C ALA A 71 -13.98 13.72 -5.79
N THR A 72 -13.01 14.31 -5.07
CA THR A 72 -11.94 15.14 -5.62
C THR A 72 -11.04 14.33 -6.57
N LEU A 73 -10.68 13.08 -6.21
CA LEU A 73 -9.90 12.18 -7.07
C LEU A 73 -10.61 11.95 -8.41
N HIS A 74 -11.91 11.64 -8.38
CA HIS A 74 -12.70 11.41 -9.60
C HIS A 74 -12.96 12.70 -10.40
N ALA A 75 -13.16 13.84 -9.74
CA ALA A 75 -13.32 15.13 -10.44
C ALA A 75 -12.05 15.55 -11.17
N ALA A 76 -10.88 15.11 -10.73
CA ALA A 76 -9.60 15.40 -11.36
C ALA A 76 -9.29 14.50 -12.58
N GLU A 77 -10.04 13.41 -12.79
CA GLU A 77 -9.79 12.38 -13.80
C GLU A 77 -9.52 13.00 -15.19
N GLN A 78 -10.48 13.74 -15.74
CA GLN A 78 -10.36 14.30 -17.09
C GLN A 78 -9.23 15.32 -17.26
N ARG A 79 -8.82 15.95 -16.17
CA ARG A 79 -7.80 17.02 -16.19
C ARG A 79 -6.40 16.46 -15.96
N LEU A 80 -6.24 15.47 -15.11
CA LEU A 80 -4.92 15.01 -14.63
C LEU A 80 -4.57 13.58 -15.08
N MET A 81 -5.54 12.77 -15.53
CA MET A 81 -5.33 11.34 -15.77
C MET A 81 -5.67 10.95 -17.20
N THR A 82 -5.00 9.93 -17.73
CA THR A 82 -5.27 9.38 -19.07
C THR A 82 -6.53 8.53 -19.13
N ALA A 83 -6.95 7.97 -17.99
CA ALA A 83 -8.15 7.17 -17.82
C ALA A 83 -8.60 7.17 -16.35
N ALA A 84 -9.82 6.69 -16.09
CA ALA A 84 -10.37 6.55 -14.75
C ALA A 84 -9.45 5.76 -13.81
N PRO A 85 -9.26 6.21 -12.55
CA PRO A 85 -8.49 5.48 -11.56
C PRO A 85 -9.03 4.05 -11.34
N ARG A 86 -8.15 3.07 -11.38
CA ARG A 86 -8.55 1.67 -11.10
C ARG A 86 -8.54 1.43 -9.60
N ALA A 87 -9.72 1.22 -9.04
CA ALA A 87 -9.89 0.86 -7.63
C ALA A 87 -9.70 -0.64 -7.40
N THR A 88 -8.92 -1.00 -6.40
CA THR A 88 -8.75 -2.38 -5.92
C THR A 88 -9.04 -2.42 -4.43
N LYS A 89 -10.11 -3.12 -4.03
CA LYS A 89 -10.41 -3.40 -2.63
C LYS A 89 -9.48 -4.52 -2.14
N ILE A 90 -8.93 -4.37 -0.94
CA ILE A 90 -7.89 -5.24 -0.39
C ILE A 90 -8.30 -5.68 1.01
N GLU A 91 -8.15 -6.97 1.29
CA GLU A 91 -8.22 -7.51 2.64
C GLU A 91 -6.82 -7.51 3.25
N LEU A 92 -6.68 -7.04 4.50
CA LEU A 92 -5.38 -7.04 5.20
C LEU A 92 -5.27 -8.26 6.09
N LEU A 93 -4.22 -9.05 5.86
CA LEU A 93 -3.87 -10.23 6.63
C LEU A 93 -2.99 -9.90 7.84
N GLY A 94 -2.35 -8.73 7.81
CA GLY A 94 -1.52 -8.18 8.86
C GLY A 94 -1.09 -6.75 8.53
N ALA A 95 -0.77 -5.98 9.56
CA ALA A 95 -0.32 -4.61 9.39
C ALA A 95 0.63 -4.18 10.50
N LYS A 96 1.71 -3.48 10.12
CA LYS A 96 2.52 -2.65 11.01
C LYS A 96 2.23 -1.20 10.69
N MET A 97 1.71 -0.46 11.66
CA MET A 97 1.38 0.96 11.50
C MET A 97 2.51 1.84 12.00
N PRO A 98 2.81 2.94 11.32
CA PRO A 98 3.81 3.87 11.79
C PRO A 98 3.33 4.58 13.05
N LYS A 99 4.25 4.79 13.99
CA LYS A 99 3.98 5.67 15.15
C LYS A 99 4.02 7.14 14.75
N VAL A 100 4.88 7.45 13.78
CA VAL A 100 5.06 8.79 13.18
C VAL A 100 5.30 8.56 11.70
N LEU A 101 4.69 9.38 10.83
CA LEU A 101 4.84 9.26 9.37
C LEU A 101 5.82 10.28 8.79
N GLU A 102 6.63 10.94 9.63
CA GLU A 102 7.60 11.92 9.18
C GLU A 102 8.76 11.24 8.42
N GLY A 103 9.20 11.88 7.34
CA GLY A 103 10.38 11.49 6.57
C GLY A 103 10.20 10.22 5.73
N VAL A 104 8.97 9.73 5.53
CA VAL A 104 8.72 8.61 4.61
C VAL A 104 8.86 9.10 3.18
N THR A 105 9.79 8.51 2.41
CA THR A 105 10.01 8.89 1.00
C THR A 105 10.05 7.69 0.06
N LYS A 106 10.18 6.46 0.57
CA LYS A 106 10.34 5.25 -0.23
C LYS A 106 9.33 4.19 0.13
N GLY A 107 8.90 3.43 -0.87
CA GLY A 107 8.02 2.29 -0.69
C GLY A 107 8.44 1.08 -1.51
N LEU A 108 7.85 -0.05 -1.18
CA LEU A 108 8.02 -1.31 -1.88
C LEU A 108 6.65 -1.98 -1.99
N VAL A 109 6.25 -2.29 -3.22
CA VAL A 109 5.05 -3.09 -3.49
C VAL A 109 5.50 -4.42 -4.06
N LEU A 110 5.07 -5.50 -3.42
CA LEU A 110 5.21 -6.87 -3.93
C LEU A 110 3.83 -7.40 -4.30
N ARG A 111 3.74 -8.10 -5.43
CA ARG A 111 2.55 -8.86 -5.81
C ARG A 111 2.96 -10.25 -6.27
N PHE A 112 2.19 -11.24 -5.88
CA PHE A 112 2.43 -12.63 -6.27
C PHE A 112 1.13 -13.43 -6.24
N LYS A 113 1.15 -14.54 -6.97
CA LYS A 113 0.03 -15.46 -7.06
C LYS A 113 0.35 -16.74 -6.28
N ALA A 114 -0.61 -17.24 -5.52
CA ALA A 114 -0.52 -18.58 -4.93
C ALA A 114 -0.65 -19.66 -6.02
N LYS A 115 0.01 -20.79 -5.84
CA LYS A 115 -0.31 -22.00 -6.63
C LYS A 115 -1.73 -22.47 -6.31
N PRO A 116 -2.43 -23.09 -7.25
CA PRO A 116 -3.74 -23.68 -6.98
C PRO A 116 -3.71 -24.62 -5.77
N GLY A 117 -4.62 -24.40 -4.82
CA GLY A 117 -4.72 -25.18 -3.58
C GLY A 117 -3.71 -24.79 -2.48
N LYS A 118 -2.94 -23.70 -2.66
CA LYS A 118 -1.97 -23.15 -1.70
C LYS A 118 -2.36 -21.80 -1.13
N GLU A 119 -3.55 -21.32 -1.41
CA GLU A 119 -4.02 -19.98 -1.06
C GLU A 119 -4.04 -19.80 0.47
N ALA A 120 -4.55 -20.78 1.19
CA ALA A 120 -4.61 -20.74 2.67
C ALA A 120 -3.22 -20.76 3.31
N GLU A 121 -2.27 -21.53 2.75
CA GLU A 121 -0.89 -21.58 3.21
C GLU A 121 -0.16 -20.25 2.95
N VAL A 122 -0.42 -19.63 1.78
CA VAL A 122 0.11 -18.28 1.46
C VAL A 122 -0.46 -17.23 2.42
N ALA A 123 -1.77 -17.25 2.66
CA ALA A 123 -2.40 -16.33 3.61
C ALA A 123 -1.81 -16.49 5.03
N GLN A 124 -1.55 -17.72 5.48
CA GLN A 124 -0.93 -17.96 6.78
C GLN A 124 0.51 -17.46 6.81
N MET A 125 1.30 -17.75 5.78
CA MET A 125 2.67 -17.23 5.65
C MET A 125 2.72 -15.70 5.74
N MET A 126 1.75 -15.01 5.14
CA MET A 126 1.66 -13.53 5.21
C MET A 126 1.39 -13.05 6.63
N ARG A 127 0.51 -13.74 7.39
CA ARG A 127 0.27 -13.42 8.81
C ARG A 127 1.50 -13.65 9.67
N ASP A 128 2.24 -14.72 9.39
CA ASP A 128 3.46 -15.10 10.14
C ASP A 128 4.63 -14.11 9.89
N CYS A 129 4.57 -13.32 8.81
CA CYS A 129 5.53 -12.23 8.56
C CYS A 129 5.36 -11.04 9.52
N GLN A 130 4.16 -10.79 10.06
CA GLN A 130 3.92 -9.59 10.89
C GLN A 130 4.88 -9.48 12.10
N PRO A 131 5.07 -10.51 12.95
CA PRO A 131 6.00 -10.40 14.08
C PRO A 131 7.46 -10.25 13.66
N LEU A 132 7.82 -10.59 12.43
CA LEU A 132 9.15 -10.36 11.89
C LEU A 132 9.32 -8.89 11.50
N VAL A 133 8.33 -8.33 10.78
CA VAL A 133 8.34 -6.91 10.36
C VAL A 133 8.30 -5.97 11.56
N GLU A 134 7.60 -6.33 12.63
CA GLU A 134 7.57 -5.51 13.86
C GLU A 134 8.98 -5.27 14.43
N LYS A 135 9.91 -6.20 14.24
CA LYS A 135 11.31 -6.09 14.68
C LYS A 135 12.19 -5.29 13.73
N GLU A 136 11.73 -5.00 12.52
CA GLU A 136 12.48 -4.22 11.53
C GLU A 136 12.30 -2.72 11.79
N ALA A 137 13.26 -2.08 12.44
CA ALA A 137 13.20 -0.65 12.76
C ALA A 137 13.14 0.24 11.50
N GLY A 138 13.76 -0.19 10.40
CA GLY A 138 13.79 0.56 9.13
C GLY A 138 12.51 0.45 8.31
N THR A 139 11.62 -0.50 8.62
CA THR A 139 10.29 -0.61 7.99
C THR A 139 9.28 0.16 8.83
N LEU A 140 8.91 1.37 8.37
CA LEU A 140 8.06 2.29 9.12
C LEU A 140 6.60 1.86 9.13
N ALA A 141 6.07 1.41 8.00
CA ALA A 141 4.78 0.73 7.92
C ALA A 141 4.87 -0.46 6.97
N TRP A 142 3.99 -1.44 7.18
CA TRP A 142 3.91 -2.63 6.34
C TRP A 142 2.49 -3.18 6.37
N PHE A 143 2.02 -3.65 5.21
CA PHE A 143 0.67 -4.17 5.02
C PHE A 143 0.75 -5.47 4.21
N ALA A 144 0.20 -6.54 4.75
CA ALA A 144 0.04 -7.82 4.08
C ALA A 144 -1.31 -7.84 3.35
N ASN A 145 -1.27 -7.80 2.05
CA ASN A 145 -2.42 -7.61 1.17
C ASN A 145 -2.93 -8.94 0.60
N GLN A 146 -4.24 -9.13 0.62
CA GLN A 146 -4.95 -10.12 -0.18
C GLN A 146 -5.86 -9.37 -1.15
N TYR A 147 -5.58 -9.47 -2.44
CA TYR A 147 -6.31 -8.77 -3.52
C TYR A 147 -7.55 -9.54 -3.98
N ASP A 148 -7.42 -10.87 -4.04
CA ASP A 148 -8.49 -11.84 -4.32
C ASP A 148 -8.13 -13.21 -3.73
N GLU A 149 -8.84 -14.26 -4.10
CA GLU A 149 -8.63 -15.62 -3.57
C GLU A 149 -7.20 -16.12 -3.81
N SER A 150 -6.55 -15.75 -4.93
CA SER A 150 -5.25 -16.28 -5.34
C SER A 150 -4.11 -15.25 -5.38
N HIS A 151 -4.40 -13.94 -5.35
CA HIS A 151 -3.40 -12.89 -5.45
C HIS A 151 -3.15 -12.21 -4.11
N PHE A 152 -1.88 -12.16 -3.75
CA PHE A 152 -1.37 -11.62 -2.51
C PHE A 152 -0.25 -10.61 -2.76
N GLY A 153 0.17 -9.91 -1.73
CA GLY A 153 1.31 -9.02 -1.82
C GLY A 153 1.57 -8.24 -0.55
N THR A 154 2.56 -7.36 -0.60
CA THR A 154 2.84 -6.44 0.50
C THR A 154 2.98 -5.02 -0.01
N PHE A 155 2.66 -4.06 0.84
CA PHE A 155 3.10 -2.68 0.71
C PHE A 155 3.87 -2.29 1.96
N ALA A 156 5.09 -1.80 1.79
CA ALA A 156 5.96 -1.35 2.88
C ALA A 156 6.49 0.05 2.58
N VAL A 157 6.69 0.86 3.62
CA VAL A 157 7.23 2.22 3.49
C VAL A 157 8.43 2.45 4.40
N PHE A 158 9.35 3.27 3.94
CA PHE A 158 10.67 3.50 4.50
C PHE A 158 11.02 4.99 4.46
N ALA A 159 11.92 5.42 5.35
CA ALA A 159 12.46 6.77 5.30
C ALA A 159 13.30 7.00 4.03
N ASP A 160 14.11 6.00 3.65
CA ASP A 160 15.08 6.10 2.56
C ASP A 160 15.34 4.75 1.88
N ASN A 161 16.26 4.77 0.91
CA ASN A 161 16.72 3.56 0.21
C ASN A 161 17.45 2.57 1.11
N GLY A 162 18.10 3.03 2.19
CA GLY A 162 18.78 2.15 3.15
C GLY A 162 17.80 1.27 3.90
N GLY A 163 16.70 1.84 4.39
CA GLY A 163 15.60 1.12 5.02
C GLY A 163 14.96 0.10 4.07
N ARG A 164 14.68 0.52 2.82
CA ARG A 164 14.14 -0.37 1.78
C ARG A 164 15.10 -1.52 1.44
N PHE A 165 16.40 -1.24 1.30
CA PHE A 165 17.40 -2.27 1.04
C PHE A 165 17.52 -3.26 2.21
N SER A 166 17.52 -2.78 3.45
CA SER A 166 17.55 -3.62 4.64
C SER A 166 16.35 -4.56 4.70
N HIS A 167 15.15 -4.08 4.34
CA HIS A 167 13.96 -4.91 4.24
C HIS A 167 14.08 -5.97 3.13
N LEU A 168 14.56 -5.59 1.94
CA LEU A 168 14.75 -6.50 0.80
C LEU A 168 15.79 -7.61 1.04
N THR A 169 16.73 -7.39 1.94
CA THR A 169 17.77 -8.37 2.32
C THR A 169 17.55 -9.03 3.68
N GLY A 170 16.48 -8.64 4.36
CA GLY A 170 16.11 -9.01 5.73
C GLY A 170 15.48 -10.39 5.89
N LEU A 171 14.79 -10.57 7.01
CA LEU A 171 14.18 -11.85 7.39
C LEU A 171 12.98 -12.22 6.50
N ILE A 172 12.21 -11.25 6.03
CA ILE A 172 10.99 -11.48 5.25
C ILE A 172 11.29 -12.07 3.88
N PRO A 173 12.17 -11.49 3.03
CA PRO A 173 12.55 -12.11 1.78
C PRO A 173 13.17 -13.50 1.94
N ARG A 174 13.91 -13.73 3.03
CA ARG A 174 14.45 -15.07 3.34
C ARG A 174 13.34 -16.07 3.65
N ALA A 175 12.36 -15.68 4.48
CA ALA A 175 11.20 -16.51 4.78
C ALA A 175 10.38 -16.80 3.52
N LEU A 176 10.12 -15.76 2.70
CA LEU A 176 9.45 -15.91 1.40
C LEU A 176 10.26 -16.75 0.42
N GLY A 177 11.58 -16.63 0.37
CA GLY A 177 12.45 -17.40 -0.51
C GLY A 177 12.51 -18.90 -0.18
N MET A 178 12.50 -19.24 1.11
CA MET A 178 12.53 -20.65 1.56
C MET A 178 11.22 -21.40 1.29
N THR A 179 10.07 -20.72 1.41
CA THR A 179 8.74 -21.30 1.20
C THR A 179 8.11 -20.94 -0.13
N GLY A 180 8.55 -19.83 -0.74
CA GLY A 180 7.96 -19.24 -1.94
C GLY A 180 7.94 -20.18 -3.14
N LEU A 181 9.02 -20.92 -3.39
CA LEU A 181 9.06 -21.90 -4.50
C LEU A 181 8.01 -23.00 -4.37
N ALA A 182 7.64 -23.38 -3.14
CA ALA A 182 6.61 -24.39 -2.89
C ALA A 182 5.18 -23.81 -3.03
N LEU A 183 4.98 -22.55 -2.65
CA LEU A 183 3.66 -21.95 -2.49
C LEU A 183 3.26 -21.02 -3.65
N LEU A 184 4.25 -20.35 -4.30
CA LEU A 184 3.96 -19.31 -5.29
C LEU A 184 3.93 -19.86 -6.71
N GLY A 185 2.99 -19.36 -7.51
CA GLY A 185 2.76 -19.75 -8.92
C GLY A 185 3.76 -19.13 -9.92
N GLY A 186 4.69 -18.28 -9.45
CA GLY A 186 5.70 -17.62 -10.26
C GLY A 186 6.56 -16.67 -9.41
N ALA A 187 7.49 -15.98 -10.05
CA ALA A 187 8.27 -14.94 -9.40
C ALA A 187 7.36 -13.76 -8.96
N PRO A 188 7.59 -13.17 -7.79
CA PRO A 188 6.88 -11.96 -7.39
C PRO A 188 7.17 -10.78 -8.33
N GLU A 189 6.14 -10.00 -8.61
CA GLU A 189 6.30 -8.65 -9.18
C GLU A 189 6.80 -7.72 -8.09
N VAL A 190 7.86 -6.96 -8.39
CA VAL A 190 8.50 -6.04 -7.43
C VAL A 190 8.46 -4.63 -7.99
N HIS A 191 7.78 -3.73 -7.29
CA HIS A 191 7.77 -2.31 -7.64
C HIS A 191 8.44 -1.50 -6.52
N MET A 192 9.57 -0.88 -6.84
CA MET A 192 10.16 0.15 -6.00
C MET A 192 9.43 1.46 -6.29
N VAL A 193 8.75 2.00 -5.28
CA VAL A 193 7.93 3.20 -5.41
C VAL A 193 8.51 4.35 -4.59
N ASP A 194 8.19 5.58 -4.98
CA ASP A 194 8.41 6.76 -4.14
C ASP A 194 7.10 7.07 -3.40
N VAL A 195 7.22 7.46 -2.13
CA VAL A 195 6.11 8.01 -1.35
C VAL A 195 6.20 9.52 -1.45
N MET A 196 5.23 10.12 -2.11
CA MET A 196 5.17 11.56 -2.37
C MET A 196 4.64 12.31 -1.16
N THR A 197 3.60 11.76 -0.53
CA THR A 197 2.98 12.32 0.67
C THR A 197 2.22 11.22 1.41
N GLY A 198 1.88 11.46 2.68
CA GLY A 198 1.09 10.49 3.44
C GLY A 198 0.60 11.03 4.78
N THR A 199 -0.45 10.40 5.27
CA THR A 199 -1.00 10.64 6.61
C THR A 199 -1.21 9.32 7.34
N ALA A 200 -1.04 9.31 8.66
CA ALA A 200 -1.40 8.17 9.50
C ALA A 200 -1.98 8.63 10.84
N ARG A 201 -2.92 7.85 11.36
CA ARG A 201 -3.51 8.04 12.68
C ARG A 201 -3.24 6.81 13.53
N VAL A 202 -2.53 7.01 14.62
CA VAL A 202 -2.41 5.98 15.66
C VAL A 202 -3.78 5.86 16.35
N ALA A 203 -4.20 4.62 16.67
CA ALA A 203 -5.36 4.43 17.52
C ALA A 203 -5.03 4.94 18.92
N ASP A 204 -5.93 5.74 19.48
CA ASP A 204 -5.89 6.09 20.89
C ASP A 204 -6.01 4.85 21.77
#